data_e62c3b8b9ae24b303ae6cbee0227ae15
#
_entry.id   e62c3b8b9ae24b303ae6cbee0227ae15
#
_cell.length_a   1.000
_cell.length_b   1.000
_cell.length_c   1.000
_cell.angle_alpha   90.00
_cell.angle_beta   90.00
_cell.angle_gamma   90.00
#
_symmetry.space_group_name_H-M   'P 1'
#
loop_
_entity.id
_entity.type
_entity.pdbx_description
1 polymer ?
#
loop_
_entity_poly.entity_id
_entity_poly.type
_entity_poly.pdbx_seq_one_letter_code
_entity_poly.pdbx_strand_id
1 'polypeptide(L)'
;MNRAHSIWQDLVSGDDDAILAWAADQPWAESMRRCAQDAEWHPEGDVWTHTAMVFDEVRRLEGYGSFSRRGQIALLFTALLHDSGKPKTTRPDPETGRLRSPKHSLAGANLARQVLREAGCPLREREAIVALVRYHGRPPYLLESARPEHEVIRLSTILSNRQLHRFAVADTRGRDRNEGSRPEEALDLWRDLAGELGCLDGPYPFVNDQARFLFHREALSSLHYTPHEAWSCTVTMMSGLPGAGKDTWLARNRPGLPVVSLDGLREELEIDPGENQGRVAQAAQSRCREWLAAGTSFAFNATNLTASMRSRWIDLFAAYGARIEIVYLEPPTETLHRQNRDREAAVPESVMGRLLAKLEVPTLAEAHAVTWID
;
A
#
# COMPACT_ATOMS: atom_id res chain seq x y z
N MET A 1 -6.51 7.16 30.86
CA MET A 1 -5.63 6.24 30.16
C MET A 1 -4.55 7.06 29.47
N ASN A 2 -3.32 7.08 30.03
CA ASN A 2 -2.18 7.72 29.39
C ASN A 2 -1.93 7.01 28.06
N ARG A 3 -2.16 7.68 26.92
CA ARG A 3 -1.60 7.22 25.64
C ARG A 3 -0.08 7.29 25.80
N ALA A 4 0.59 6.16 25.71
CA ALA A 4 2.04 6.16 25.63
C ALA A 4 2.44 7.13 24.51
N HIS A 5 3.30 8.10 24.82
CA HIS A 5 3.78 9.09 23.85
C HIS A 5 4.53 8.31 22.77
N SER A 6 4.09 8.38 21.52
CA SER A 6 4.72 7.63 20.43
C SER A 6 5.79 8.50 19.77
N ILE A 7 6.87 7.89 19.32
CA ILE A 7 7.93 8.56 18.53
C ILE A 7 7.32 9.37 17.40
N TRP A 8 6.25 8.86 16.77
CA TRP A 8 5.53 9.55 15.70
C TRP A 8 4.99 10.91 16.12
N GLN A 9 4.41 11.02 17.32
CA GLN A 9 3.87 12.29 17.81
C GLN A 9 4.96 13.33 18.03
N ASP A 10 6.13 12.92 18.53
CA ASP A 10 7.28 13.81 18.70
C ASP A 10 7.80 14.31 17.34
N LEU A 11 7.92 13.40 16.37
CA LEU A 11 8.37 13.74 15.01
C LEU A 11 7.39 14.68 14.28
N VAL A 12 6.08 14.46 14.41
CA VAL A 12 5.06 15.30 13.76
C VAL A 12 4.97 16.68 14.40
N SER A 13 5.15 16.79 15.72
CA SER A 13 5.10 18.07 16.44
C SER A 13 6.41 18.84 16.43
N GLY A 14 7.54 18.18 16.17
CA GLY A 14 8.86 18.78 16.04
C GLY A 14 9.04 19.54 14.72
N ASP A 15 10.22 20.11 14.57
CA ASP A 15 10.65 20.72 13.31
C ASP A 15 11.12 19.66 12.29
N ASP A 16 11.33 20.10 11.06
CA ASP A 16 11.74 19.20 9.99
C ASP A 16 13.16 18.65 10.19
N ASP A 17 14.05 19.43 10.84
CA ASP A 17 15.43 19.02 11.12
C ASP A 17 15.48 17.88 12.15
N ALA A 18 14.56 17.86 13.12
CA ALA A 18 14.42 16.75 14.07
C ALA A 18 14.02 15.44 13.36
N ILE A 19 13.19 15.52 12.31
CA ILE A 19 12.81 14.35 11.50
C ILE A 19 14.03 13.80 10.75
N LEU A 20 14.84 14.69 10.13
CA LEU A 20 16.05 14.27 9.41
C LEU A 20 17.09 13.68 10.36
N ALA A 21 17.29 14.29 11.53
CA ALA A 21 18.22 13.80 12.56
C ALA A 21 17.79 12.40 13.06
N TRP A 22 16.51 12.21 13.39
CA TRP A 22 15.99 10.89 13.77
C TRP A 22 16.23 9.85 12.68
N ALA A 23 15.98 10.20 11.42
CA ALA A 23 16.17 9.29 10.29
C ALA A 23 17.64 8.92 10.10
N ALA A 24 18.57 9.87 10.28
CA ALA A 24 19.99 9.68 10.13
C ALA A 24 20.58 8.62 11.10
N ASP A 25 19.96 8.46 12.27
CA ASP A 25 20.37 7.50 13.31
C ASP A 25 19.78 6.10 13.09
N GLN A 26 18.95 5.90 12.07
CA GLN A 26 18.31 4.61 11.86
C GLN A 26 19.23 3.61 11.12
N PRO A 27 19.12 2.29 11.41
CA PRO A 27 19.91 1.26 10.73
C PRO A 27 19.70 1.21 9.20
N TRP A 28 18.52 1.57 8.74
CA TRP A 28 18.22 1.64 7.30
C TRP A 28 18.94 2.81 6.61
N ALA A 29 19.14 3.94 7.29
CA ALA A 29 19.92 5.07 6.77
C ALA A 29 21.40 4.69 6.61
N GLU A 30 21.96 3.97 7.57
CA GLU A 30 23.32 3.44 7.46
C GLU A 30 23.48 2.46 6.29
N SER A 31 22.46 1.65 6.03
CA SER A 31 22.45 0.77 4.84
C SER A 31 22.43 1.58 3.53
N MET A 32 21.74 2.73 3.51
CA MET A 32 21.69 3.62 2.37
C MET A 32 23.03 4.35 2.12
N ARG A 33 23.76 4.75 3.17
CA ARG A 33 25.12 5.33 3.07
C ARG A 33 26.11 4.37 2.42
N ARG A 34 25.93 3.07 2.65
CA ARG A 34 26.79 2.03 2.05
C ARG A 34 26.37 1.59 0.66
N CYS A 35 25.28 2.12 0.14
CA CYS A 35 24.74 1.76 -1.17
C CYS A 35 25.15 2.79 -2.22
N ALA A 36 26.16 2.49 -3.00
CA ALA A 36 26.55 3.30 -4.14
C ALA A 36 25.48 3.29 -5.23
N GLN A 37 25.37 4.38 -5.97
CA GLN A 37 24.48 4.55 -7.10
C GLN A 37 25.26 4.64 -8.41
N ASP A 38 24.55 4.59 -9.54
CA ASP A 38 25.16 4.81 -10.86
C ASP A 38 25.60 6.27 -10.99
N ALA A 39 26.90 6.49 -11.21
CA ALA A 39 27.50 7.82 -11.20
C ALA A 39 27.02 8.76 -12.33
N GLU A 40 26.43 8.21 -13.39
CA GLU A 40 25.86 9.02 -14.48
C GLU A 40 24.51 9.64 -14.07
N TRP A 41 23.70 8.88 -13.30
CA TRP A 41 22.37 9.34 -12.86
C TRP A 41 22.37 9.94 -11.46
N HIS A 42 23.38 9.63 -10.65
CA HIS A 42 23.51 10.03 -9.26
C HIS A 42 24.98 10.38 -8.96
N PRO A 43 25.51 11.49 -9.51
CA PRO A 43 26.87 11.92 -9.26
C PRO A 43 27.15 12.27 -7.80
N GLU A 44 26.11 12.53 -7.00
CA GLU A 44 26.16 12.72 -5.55
C GLU A 44 26.64 11.48 -4.76
N GLY A 45 26.64 10.28 -5.38
CA GLY A 45 27.35 9.09 -4.92
C GLY A 45 26.47 8.03 -4.27
N ASP A 46 26.11 8.15 -2.97
CA ASP A 46 25.34 7.14 -2.25
C ASP A 46 23.85 7.52 -2.10
N VAL A 47 23.03 6.50 -1.73
CA VAL A 47 21.59 6.66 -1.62
C VAL A 47 21.19 7.61 -0.50
N TRP A 48 21.94 7.68 0.62
CA TRP A 48 21.60 8.58 1.72
C TRP A 48 21.86 10.04 1.38
N THR A 49 22.99 10.31 0.71
CA THR A 49 23.32 11.66 0.24
C THR A 49 22.22 12.20 -0.67
N HIS A 50 21.80 11.41 -1.67
CA HIS A 50 20.64 11.74 -2.50
C HIS A 50 19.37 11.98 -1.68
N THR A 51 19.07 11.08 -0.74
CA THR A 51 17.90 11.17 0.14
C THR A 51 17.85 12.47 0.94
N ALA A 52 18.98 12.91 1.50
CA ALA A 52 19.07 14.17 2.23
C ALA A 52 18.86 15.39 1.31
N MET A 53 19.41 15.36 0.09
CA MET A 53 19.17 16.40 -0.91
C MET A 53 17.69 16.47 -1.31
N VAL A 54 17.03 15.35 -1.53
CA VAL A 54 15.58 15.29 -1.84
C VAL A 54 14.75 15.81 -0.66
N PHE A 55 15.13 15.50 0.58
CA PHE A 55 14.48 16.02 1.77
C PHE A 55 14.53 17.55 1.82
N ASP A 56 15.68 18.15 1.52
CA ASP A 56 15.84 19.59 1.47
C ASP A 56 15.03 20.22 0.31
N GLU A 57 14.98 19.57 -0.85
CA GLU A 57 14.16 20.03 -1.98
C GLU A 57 12.66 19.98 -1.69
N VAL A 58 12.18 19.01 -0.89
CA VAL A 58 10.79 19.00 -0.40
C VAL A 58 10.48 20.28 0.38
N ARG A 59 11.41 20.75 1.24
CA ARG A 59 11.23 21.98 2.04
C ARG A 59 11.27 23.26 1.17
N ARG A 60 11.91 23.18 -0.01
CA ARG A 60 11.99 24.29 -0.98
C ARG A 60 10.85 24.30 -2.00
N LEU A 61 9.94 23.33 -1.97
CA LEU A 61 8.78 23.32 -2.86
C LEU A 61 7.97 24.61 -2.72
N GLU A 62 7.49 25.13 -3.84
CA GLU A 62 6.63 26.31 -3.86
C GLU A 62 5.40 26.10 -2.96
N GLY A 63 5.18 27.03 -2.05
CA GLY A 63 4.06 26.98 -1.11
C GLY A 63 4.21 25.96 0.01
N TYR A 64 5.38 25.35 0.23
CA TYR A 64 5.59 24.34 1.29
C TYR A 64 5.07 24.80 2.67
N GLY A 65 5.32 26.06 3.06
CA GLY A 65 4.83 26.61 4.32
C GLY A 65 3.32 26.75 4.43
N SER A 66 2.60 26.69 3.31
CA SER A 66 1.13 26.71 3.26
C SER A 66 0.50 25.31 3.24
N PHE A 67 1.30 24.25 3.08
CA PHE A 67 0.78 22.88 3.13
C PHE A 67 0.34 22.54 4.56
N SER A 68 -0.71 21.73 4.70
CA SER A 68 -1.04 21.19 6.02
C SER A 68 0.15 20.41 6.58
N ARG A 69 0.35 20.44 7.91
CA ARG A 69 1.43 19.67 8.55
C ARG A 69 1.42 18.20 8.13
N ARG A 70 0.24 17.59 8.01
CA ARG A 70 0.07 16.24 7.50
C ARG A 70 0.62 16.08 6.07
N GLY A 71 0.41 17.07 5.21
CA GLY A 71 0.93 17.08 3.84
C GLY A 71 2.45 17.22 3.79
N GLN A 72 3.02 18.07 4.64
CA GLN A 72 4.48 18.22 4.81
C GLN A 72 5.09 16.90 5.28
N ILE A 73 4.58 16.31 6.34
CA ILE A 73 5.02 15.03 6.91
C ILE A 73 4.98 13.91 5.87
N ALA A 74 3.91 13.83 5.08
CA ALA A 74 3.82 12.82 4.03
C ALA A 74 4.94 12.95 3.00
N LEU A 75 5.28 14.18 2.56
CA LEU A 75 6.37 14.42 1.61
C LEU A 75 7.75 14.18 2.23
N LEU A 76 8.00 14.66 3.46
CA LEU A 76 9.28 14.48 4.15
C LEU A 76 9.60 13.00 4.39
N PHE A 77 8.63 12.23 4.90
CA PHE A 77 8.84 10.79 5.08
C PHE A 77 8.92 10.02 3.75
N THR A 78 8.23 10.49 2.71
CA THR A 78 8.43 9.96 1.36
C THR A 78 9.86 10.21 0.90
N ALA A 79 10.42 11.40 1.10
CA ALA A 79 11.81 11.72 0.77
C ALA A 79 12.78 10.80 1.49
N LEU A 80 12.60 10.59 2.80
CA LEU A 80 13.47 9.73 3.59
C LEU A 80 13.44 8.24 3.17
N LEU A 81 12.31 7.77 2.64
CA LEU A 81 12.06 6.33 2.46
C LEU A 81 11.92 5.88 1.00
N HIS A 82 11.83 6.81 0.01
CA HIS A 82 11.56 6.45 -1.39
C HIS A 82 12.57 5.46 -1.96
N ASP A 83 13.84 5.66 -1.66
CA ASP A 83 14.95 4.87 -2.14
C ASP A 83 15.51 3.87 -1.12
N SER A 84 14.88 3.73 0.04
CA SER A 84 15.30 2.82 1.12
C SER A 84 15.30 1.34 0.73
N GLY A 85 14.71 0.99 -0.40
CA GLY A 85 14.76 -0.35 -0.98
C GLY A 85 16.01 -0.62 -1.83
N LYS A 86 16.77 0.40 -2.25
CA LYS A 86 17.97 0.25 -3.09
C LYS A 86 19.03 -0.65 -2.46
N PRO A 87 19.38 -0.56 -1.17
CA PRO A 87 20.39 -1.43 -0.57
C PRO A 87 20.12 -2.93 -0.74
N LYS A 88 18.85 -3.34 -0.83
CA LYS A 88 18.47 -4.75 -1.03
C LYS A 88 18.38 -5.17 -2.50
N THR A 89 18.34 -4.22 -3.42
CA THR A 89 18.02 -4.51 -4.83
C THR A 89 19.08 -4.07 -5.81
N THR A 90 20.03 -3.21 -5.40
CA THR A 90 21.11 -2.72 -6.25
C THR A 90 22.07 -3.84 -6.62
N ARG A 91 22.32 -3.94 -7.91
CA ARG A 91 23.27 -4.91 -8.50
C ARG A 91 23.76 -4.40 -9.85
N PRO A 92 24.95 -4.84 -10.29
CA PRO A 92 25.40 -4.57 -11.64
C PRO A 92 24.43 -5.18 -12.68
N ASP A 93 24.15 -4.44 -13.72
CA ASP A 93 23.45 -4.93 -14.89
C ASP A 93 24.38 -5.89 -15.66
N PRO A 94 23.94 -7.08 -16.04
CA PRO A 94 24.81 -8.08 -16.67
C PRO A 94 25.38 -7.66 -18.04
N GLU A 95 24.68 -6.78 -18.77
CA GLU A 95 25.06 -6.38 -20.13
C GLU A 95 25.95 -5.13 -20.11
N THR A 96 25.65 -4.17 -19.24
CA THR A 96 26.30 -2.86 -19.24
C THR A 96 27.27 -2.66 -18.09
N GLY A 97 27.24 -3.51 -17.06
CA GLY A 97 28.00 -3.36 -15.81
C GLY A 97 27.52 -2.20 -14.91
N ARG A 98 26.55 -1.40 -15.35
CA ARG A 98 26.02 -0.25 -14.61
C ARG A 98 25.17 -0.68 -13.41
N LEU A 99 25.17 0.11 -12.35
CA LEU A 99 24.35 -0.19 -11.17
C LEU A 99 22.86 0.07 -11.47
N ARG A 100 22.05 -0.95 -11.21
CA ARG A 100 20.57 -0.87 -11.31
C ARG A 100 19.93 -1.38 -10.02
N SER A 101 18.78 -0.81 -9.69
CA SER A 101 18.02 -1.16 -8.49
C SER A 101 16.58 -1.64 -8.85
N PRO A 102 16.44 -2.81 -9.50
CA PRO A 102 15.14 -3.28 -9.94
C PRO A 102 14.21 -3.53 -8.75
N LYS A 103 12.95 -3.07 -8.87
CA LYS A 103 11.91 -3.22 -7.84
C LYS A 103 12.25 -2.56 -6.48
N HIS A 104 13.19 -1.60 -6.44
CA HIS A 104 13.53 -0.89 -5.20
C HIS A 104 12.31 -0.21 -4.56
N SER A 105 11.42 0.37 -5.36
CA SER A 105 10.20 1.03 -4.86
C SER A 105 9.25 0.06 -4.14
N LEU A 106 9.18 -1.22 -4.54
CA LEU A 106 8.42 -2.24 -3.82
C LEU A 106 9.11 -2.61 -2.50
N ALA A 107 10.43 -2.84 -2.55
CA ALA A 107 11.21 -3.15 -1.36
C ALA A 107 11.19 -1.97 -0.36
N GLY A 108 11.28 -0.73 -0.86
CA GLY A 108 11.18 0.50 -0.08
C GLY A 108 9.80 0.67 0.57
N ALA A 109 8.72 0.42 -0.16
CA ALA A 109 7.37 0.49 0.39
C ALA A 109 7.16 -0.51 1.55
N ASN A 110 7.71 -1.72 1.45
CA ASN A 110 7.63 -2.71 2.52
C ASN A 110 8.44 -2.27 3.75
N LEU A 111 9.65 -1.72 3.55
CA LEU A 111 10.45 -1.17 4.63
C LEU A 111 9.79 0.06 5.26
N ALA A 112 9.26 0.98 4.45
CA ALA A 112 8.55 2.16 4.91
C ALA A 112 7.36 1.80 5.81
N ARG A 113 6.57 0.78 5.42
CA ARG A 113 5.44 0.30 6.24
C ARG A 113 5.91 -0.20 7.60
N GLN A 114 7.02 -0.93 7.64
CA GLN A 114 7.59 -1.43 8.89
C GLN A 114 8.10 -0.27 9.76
N VAL A 115 8.95 0.60 9.23
CA VAL A 115 9.54 1.75 9.95
C VAL A 115 8.46 2.66 10.52
N LEU A 116 7.47 3.02 9.71
CA LEU A 116 6.39 3.90 10.12
C LEU A 116 5.46 3.25 11.16
N ARG A 117 5.23 1.93 11.06
CA ARG A 117 4.49 1.18 12.07
C ARG A 117 5.23 1.16 13.40
N GLU A 118 6.52 0.88 13.41
CA GLU A 118 7.37 0.88 14.61
C GLU A 118 7.43 2.26 15.26
N ALA A 119 7.43 3.34 14.47
CA ALA A 119 7.35 4.70 14.96
C ALA A 119 5.96 5.07 15.56
N GLY A 120 4.92 4.25 15.33
CA GLY A 120 3.56 4.50 15.78
C GLY A 120 2.75 5.42 14.85
N CYS A 121 3.12 5.49 13.57
CA CYS A 121 2.37 6.24 12.56
C CYS A 121 0.96 5.66 12.38
N PRO A 122 -0.11 6.49 12.43
CA PRO A 122 -1.48 6.03 12.20
C PRO A 122 -1.64 5.36 10.84
N LEU A 123 -2.48 4.33 10.76
CA LEU A 123 -2.67 3.50 9.58
C LEU A 123 -2.87 4.31 8.29
N ARG A 124 -3.78 5.31 8.30
CA ARG A 124 -4.10 6.10 7.11
C ARG A 124 -2.94 6.99 6.65
N GLU A 125 -2.18 7.55 7.58
CA GLU A 125 -1.01 8.38 7.27
C GLU A 125 0.13 7.52 6.76
N ARG A 126 0.37 6.39 7.40
CA ARG A 126 1.36 5.41 6.98
C ARG A 126 1.13 4.93 5.56
N GLU A 127 -0.07 4.47 5.23
CA GLU A 127 -0.34 3.92 3.89
C GLU A 127 -0.34 5.01 2.81
N ALA A 128 -0.64 6.28 3.12
CA ALA A 128 -0.45 7.40 2.20
C ALA A 128 1.05 7.59 1.86
N ILE A 129 1.94 7.56 2.85
CA ILE A 129 3.39 7.63 2.64
C ILE A 129 3.89 6.41 1.86
N VAL A 130 3.49 5.22 2.27
CA VAL A 130 3.87 3.95 1.63
C VAL A 130 3.47 3.93 0.15
N ALA A 131 2.29 4.46 -0.19
CA ALA A 131 1.85 4.57 -1.58
C ALA A 131 2.73 5.54 -2.38
N LEU A 132 3.09 6.69 -1.83
CA LEU A 132 4.02 7.62 -2.47
C LEU A 132 5.39 6.97 -2.70
N VAL A 133 5.95 6.31 -1.69
CA VAL A 133 7.20 5.53 -1.82
C VAL A 133 7.08 4.45 -2.90
N ARG A 134 5.94 3.75 -2.98
CA ARG A 134 5.73 2.67 -3.96
C ARG A 134 5.69 3.17 -5.40
N TYR A 135 5.16 4.37 -5.62
CA TYR A 135 4.88 4.90 -6.96
C TYR A 135 5.69 6.15 -7.32
N HIS A 136 6.67 6.56 -6.50
CA HIS A 136 7.43 7.80 -6.70
C HIS A 136 8.03 7.95 -8.10
N GLY A 137 8.51 6.86 -8.68
CA GLY A 137 9.14 6.87 -9.99
C GLY A 137 8.16 6.89 -11.19
N ARG A 138 6.84 7.06 -10.99
CA ARG A 138 5.89 7.01 -12.11
C ARG A 138 5.78 8.29 -12.94
N PRO A 139 5.73 9.49 -12.35
CA PRO A 139 5.54 10.70 -13.13
C PRO A 139 6.58 10.93 -14.24
N PRO A 140 7.89 10.69 -14.05
CA PRO A 140 8.89 10.88 -15.11
C PRO A 140 8.70 9.98 -16.34
N TYR A 141 7.94 8.88 -16.22
CA TYR A 141 7.74 7.89 -17.26
C TYR A 141 6.32 7.94 -17.87
N LEU A 142 5.55 9.01 -17.63
CA LEU A 142 4.18 9.12 -18.12
C LEU A 142 4.08 8.99 -19.64
N LEU A 143 4.98 9.66 -20.37
CA LEU A 143 5.01 9.65 -21.84
C LEU A 143 5.44 8.30 -22.44
N GLU A 144 6.07 7.44 -21.63
CA GLU A 144 6.44 6.08 -22.04
C GLU A 144 5.31 5.07 -21.79
N SER A 145 4.26 5.49 -21.07
CA SER A 145 3.10 4.65 -20.82
C SER A 145 2.25 4.50 -22.06
N ALA A 146 1.88 3.26 -22.38
CA ALA A 146 0.92 2.99 -23.46
C ALA A 146 -0.51 3.52 -23.14
N ARG A 147 -0.82 3.76 -21.85
CA ARG A 147 -2.14 4.23 -21.39
C ARG A 147 -1.97 5.24 -20.25
N PRO A 148 -1.49 6.47 -20.52
CA PRO A 148 -1.18 7.46 -19.49
C PRO A 148 -2.41 7.85 -18.64
N GLU A 149 -3.56 8.09 -19.26
CA GLU A 149 -4.81 8.40 -18.55
C GLU A 149 -5.21 7.27 -17.59
N HIS A 150 -5.14 6.03 -18.05
CA HIS A 150 -5.45 4.86 -17.22
C HIS A 150 -4.52 4.78 -16.01
N GLU A 151 -3.24 5.09 -16.16
CA GLU A 151 -2.28 5.06 -15.05
C GLU A 151 -2.57 6.16 -14.02
N VAL A 152 -2.82 7.38 -14.45
CA VAL A 152 -3.15 8.51 -13.58
C VAL A 152 -4.46 8.26 -12.83
N ILE A 153 -5.51 7.79 -13.52
CA ILE A 153 -6.79 7.42 -12.89
C ILE A 153 -6.59 6.28 -11.88
N ARG A 154 -5.87 5.23 -12.25
CA ARG A 154 -5.60 4.08 -11.37
C ARG A 154 -4.91 4.51 -10.08
N LEU A 155 -3.90 5.37 -10.17
CA LEU A 155 -3.18 5.83 -8.98
C LEU A 155 -3.99 6.77 -8.12
N SER A 156 -4.93 7.55 -8.68
CA SER A 156 -5.78 8.45 -7.92
C SER A 156 -6.64 7.74 -6.86
N THR A 157 -6.94 6.46 -7.03
CA THR A 157 -7.69 5.66 -6.04
C THR A 157 -6.81 5.12 -4.91
N ILE A 158 -5.49 5.30 -5.01
CA ILE A 158 -4.49 4.75 -4.07
C ILE A 158 -3.78 5.89 -3.33
N LEU A 159 -3.48 7.00 -4.01
CA LEU A 159 -2.71 8.13 -3.51
C LEU A 159 -3.21 9.46 -4.11
N SER A 160 -2.71 10.58 -3.58
CA SER A 160 -2.92 11.90 -4.17
C SER A 160 -1.94 12.12 -5.32
N ASN A 161 -2.45 12.34 -6.53
CA ASN A 161 -1.64 12.67 -7.71
C ASN A 161 -0.87 13.99 -7.50
N ARG A 162 -1.43 14.97 -6.78
CA ARG A 162 -0.74 16.21 -6.42
C ARG A 162 0.48 15.96 -5.54
N GLN A 163 0.35 15.10 -4.53
CA GLN A 163 1.48 14.78 -3.67
C GLN A 163 2.54 13.98 -4.42
N LEU A 164 2.14 13.07 -5.30
CA LEU A 164 3.04 12.32 -6.15
C LEU A 164 3.83 13.24 -7.11
N HIS A 165 3.16 14.22 -7.75
CA HIS A 165 3.80 15.23 -8.58
C HIS A 165 4.81 16.06 -7.78
N ARG A 166 4.38 16.63 -6.65
CA ARG A 166 5.24 17.43 -5.76
C ARG A 166 6.50 16.67 -5.35
N PHE A 167 6.32 15.41 -5.00
CA PHE A 167 7.45 14.55 -4.63
C PHE A 167 8.39 14.32 -5.82
N ALA A 168 7.85 14.03 -7.02
CA ALA A 168 8.65 13.82 -8.22
C ALA A 168 9.47 15.05 -8.60
N VAL A 169 8.93 16.27 -8.40
CA VAL A 169 9.68 17.53 -8.57
C VAL A 169 10.85 17.60 -7.58
N ALA A 170 10.61 17.32 -6.29
CA ALA A 170 11.66 17.33 -5.28
C ALA A 170 12.74 16.26 -5.56
N ASP A 171 12.36 15.04 -5.95
CA ASP A 171 13.29 13.96 -6.31
C ASP A 171 14.15 14.34 -7.53
N THR A 172 13.57 15.02 -8.52
CA THR A 172 14.31 15.49 -9.70
C THR A 172 15.29 16.61 -9.37
N ARG A 173 14.90 17.54 -8.48
CA ARG A 173 15.76 18.64 -8.03
C ARG A 173 16.85 18.20 -7.06
N GLY A 174 16.61 17.16 -6.30
CA GLY A 174 17.54 16.58 -5.32
C GLY A 174 18.66 15.75 -5.92
N ARG A 175 18.92 15.87 -7.22
CA ARG A 175 20.05 15.25 -7.94
C ARG A 175 21.00 16.32 -8.42
N ASP A 176 22.29 16.02 -8.37
CA ASP A 176 23.26 16.82 -9.10
C ASP A 176 22.98 16.67 -10.59
N ARG A 177 22.73 17.83 -11.27
CA ARG A 177 22.30 17.80 -12.67
C ARG A 177 23.43 17.46 -13.62
N ASN A 178 23.26 16.39 -14.37
CA ASN A 178 24.01 16.13 -15.60
C ASN A 178 23.18 16.50 -16.84
N GLU A 179 23.81 16.70 -17.99
CA GLU A 179 23.18 17.07 -19.28
C GLU A 179 22.08 16.12 -19.76
N GLY A 180 21.92 14.95 -19.15
CA GLY A 180 20.90 13.93 -19.49
C GLY A 180 19.70 13.87 -18.55
N SER A 181 19.59 14.77 -17.56
CA SER A 181 18.43 14.75 -16.65
C SER A 181 17.15 15.12 -17.40
N ARG A 182 16.06 14.38 -17.11
CA ARG A 182 14.73 14.67 -17.71
C ARG A 182 14.30 16.08 -17.30
N PRO A 183 13.73 16.87 -18.22
CA PRO A 183 13.27 18.21 -17.90
C PRO A 183 12.13 18.15 -16.89
N GLU A 184 12.11 19.06 -15.93
CA GLU A 184 11.08 19.15 -14.89
C GLU A 184 9.68 19.35 -15.49
N GLU A 185 9.61 20.05 -16.64
CA GLU A 185 8.37 20.25 -17.42
C GLU A 185 7.68 18.94 -17.79
N ALA A 186 8.43 17.85 -17.93
CA ALA A 186 7.84 16.53 -18.20
C ALA A 186 6.99 16.01 -17.02
N LEU A 187 7.29 16.45 -15.79
CA LEU A 187 6.51 16.10 -14.61
C LEU A 187 5.18 16.86 -14.56
N ASP A 188 5.15 18.08 -15.10
CA ASP A 188 3.94 18.90 -15.15
C ASP A 188 2.84 18.24 -15.98
N LEU A 189 3.21 17.43 -16.97
CA LEU A 189 2.24 16.64 -17.73
C LEU A 189 1.43 15.69 -16.86
N TRP A 190 2.03 15.14 -15.78
CA TRP A 190 1.29 14.33 -14.82
C TRP A 190 0.24 15.15 -14.09
N ARG A 191 0.65 16.32 -13.58
CA ARG A 191 -0.24 17.26 -12.87
C ARG A 191 -1.39 17.72 -13.75
N ASP A 192 -1.07 18.12 -14.98
CA ASP A 192 -2.02 18.70 -15.91
C ASP A 192 -3.04 17.64 -16.34
N LEU A 193 -2.58 16.43 -16.72
CA LEU A 193 -3.46 15.31 -17.03
C LEU A 193 -4.35 14.91 -15.85
N ALA A 194 -3.80 14.85 -14.64
CA ALA A 194 -4.59 14.56 -13.44
C ALA A 194 -5.63 15.66 -13.14
N GLY A 195 -5.29 16.92 -13.46
CA GLY A 195 -6.21 18.07 -13.39
C GLY A 195 -7.35 17.97 -14.40
N GLU A 196 -7.04 17.71 -15.67
CA GLU A 196 -8.01 17.51 -16.74
C GLU A 196 -8.98 16.33 -16.45
N LEU A 197 -8.45 15.26 -15.87
CA LEU A 197 -9.24 14.09 -15.46
C LEU A 197 -10.01 14.30 -14.14
N GLY A 198 -9.86 15.45 -13.49
CA GLY A 198 -10.52 15.75 -12.21
C GLY A 198 -10.06 14.87 -11.04
N CYS A 199 -8.84 14.31 -11.11
CA CYS A 199 -8.33 13.39 -10.11
C CYS A 199 -6.96 13.78 -9.52
N LEU A 200 -6.65 15.08 -9.52
CA LEU A 200 -5.40 15.61 -8.98
C LEU A 200 -5.35 15.54 -7.44
N ASP A 201 -6.44 15.95 -6.78
CA ASP A 201 -6.52 16.05 -5.32
C ASP A 201 -7.27 14.90 -4.64
N GLY A 202 -8.04 14.14 -5.41
CA GLY A 202 -8.83 13.01 -4.94
C GLY A 202 -8.92 11.90 -5.98
N PRO A 203 -9.62 10.82 -5.67
CA PRO A 203 -9.83 9.74 -6.63
C PRO A 203 -10.66 10.22 -7.83
N TYR A 204 -10.40 9.62 -8.99
CA TYR A 204 -11.22 9.84 -10.19
C TYR A 204 -12.70 9.63 -9.87
N PRO A 205 -13.58 10.55 -10.30
CA PRO A 205 -15.00 10.50 -9.96
C PRO A 205 -15.77 9.48 -10.81
N PHE A 206 -15.50 8.18 -10.57
CA PHE A 206 -16.28 7.12 -11.23
C PHE A 206 -17.76 7.30 -10.96
N VAL A 207 -18.58 6.99 -11.95
CA VAL A 207 -20.04 7.12 -11.87
C VAL A 207 -20.66 6.29 -10.74
N ASN A 208 -20.06 5.13 -10.42
CA ASN A 208 -20.43 4.28 -9.30
C ASN A 208 -19.29 3.33 -8.90
N ASP A 209 -19.48 2.55 -7.80
CA ASP A 209 -18.50 1.59 -7.31
C ASP A 209 -18.22 0.46 -8.31
N GLN A 210 -19.23 0.05 -9.08
CA GLN A 210 -19.09 -0.98 -10.10
C GLN A 210 -18.19 -0.51 -11.24
N ALA A 211 -18.30 0.74 -11.69
CA ALA A 211 -17.43 1.30 -12.71
C ALA A 211 -15.97 1.33 -12.25
N ARG A 212 -15.72 1.78 -11.00
CA ARG A 212 -14.38 1.74 -10.41
C ARG A 212 -13.84 0.32 -10.34
N PHE A 213 -14.62 -0.63 -9.85
CA PHE A 213 -14.23 -2.03 -9.72
C PHE A 213 -13.87 -2.64 -11.08
N LEU A 214 -14.71 -2.44 -12.10
CA LEU A 214 -14.47 -2.91 -13.45
C LEU A 214 -13.26 -2.25 -14.10
N PHE A 215 -13.03 -0.95 -13.85
CA PHE A 215 -11.86 -0.23 -14.34
C PHE A 215 -10.56 -0.88 -13.85
N HIS A 216 -10.44 -1.13 -12.54
CA HIS A 216 -9.25 -1.75 -11.98
C HIS A 216 -9.03 -3.21 -12.40
N ARG A 217 -10.06 -3.86 -12.92
CA ARG A 217 -10.01 -5.20 -13.49
C ARG A 217 -9.85 -5.22 -15.01
N GLU A 218 -9.65 -4.04 -15.63
CA GLU A 218 -9.59 -3.87 -17.09
C GLU A 218 -10.83 -4.40 -17.85
N ALA A 219 -11.96 -4.40 -17.16
CA ALA A 219 -13.25 -4.89 -17.69
C ALA A 219 -14.26 -3.78 -17.95
N LEU A 220 -13.91 -2.52 -17.70
CA LEU A 220 -14.74 -1.37 -18.03
C LEU A 220 -14.55 -1.03 -19.51
N SER A 221 -15.63 -1.03 -20.29
CA SER A 221 -15.61 -0.78 -21.73
C SER A 221 -15.26 0.68 -22.08
N SER A 222 -15.66 1.63 -21.25
CA SER A 222 -15.39 3.06 -21.38
C SER A 222 -15.56 3.77 -20.04
N LEU A 223 -14.81 4.86 -19.81
CA LEU A 223 -14.97 5.72 -18.64
C LEU A 223 -16.35 6.40 -18.57
N HIS A 224 -17.02 6.54 -19.72
CA HIS A 224 -18.37 7.11 -19.84
C HIS A 224 -19.48 6.07 -19.72
N TYR A 225 -19.14 4.79 -19.64
CA TYR A 225 -20.12 3.73 -19.46
C TYR A 225 -20.57 3.64 -18.01
N THR A 226 -21.88 3.62 -17.80
CA THR A 226 -22.50 3.41 -16.48
C THR A 226 -22.90 1.94 -16.33
N PRO A 227 -22.07 1.11 -15.69
CA PRO A 227 -22.44 -0.29 -15.45
C PRO A 227 -23.59 -0.38 -14.46
N HIS A 228 -24.43 -1.38 -14.66
CA HIS A 228 -25.57 -1.63 -13.77
C HIS A 228 -25.07 -2.20 -12.43
N GLU A 229 -25.59 -1.66 -11.34
CA GLU A 229 -25.32 -2.14 -9.98
C GLU A 229 -26.34 -3.22 -9.56
N ALA A 230 -26.25 -4.39 -10.21
CA ALA A 230 -27.09 -5.55 -9.89
C ALA A 230 -26.18 -6.71 -9.43
N TRP A 231 -26.08 -6.87 -8.12
CA TRP A 231 -25.28 -7.94 -7.55
C TRP A 231 -26.18 -9.11 -7.07
N SER A 232 -25.69 -10.35 -7.29
CA SER A 232 -26.38 -11.56 -6.84
C SER A 232 -26.40 -11.68 -5.30
N CYS A 233 -25.32 -11.25 -4.65
CA CYS A 233 -25.12 -11.26 -3.21
C CYS A 233 -24.00 -10.31 -2.82
N THR A 234 -23.77 -10.16 -1.51
CA THR A 234 -22.60 -9.42 -0.97
C THR A 234 -21.65 -10.37 -0.25
N VAL A 235 -20.36 -10.32 -0.58
CA VAL A 235 -19.31 -11.02 0.16
C VAL A 235 -18.49 -10.02 0.98
N THR A 236 -18.49 -10.20 2.31
CA THR A 236 -17.63 -9.45 3.23
C THR A 236 -16.32 -10.23 3.43
N MET A 237 -15.25 -9.78 2.75
CA MET A 237 -13.93 -10.39 2.88
C MET A 237 -13.18 -9.77 4.05
N MET A 238 -12.81 -10.58 5.04
CA MET A 238 -11.97 -10.14 6.14
C MET A 238 -10.50 -10.16 5.73
N SER A 239 -9.75 -9.15 6.17
CA SER A 239 -8.30 -9.05 5.99
C SER A 239 -7.66 -8.57 7.30
N GLY A 240 -6.50 -9.09 7.64
CA GLY A 240 -5.77 -8.72 8.87
C GLY A 240 -5.00 -9.89 9.47
N LEU A 241 -4.03 -9.54 10.29
CA LEU A 241 -3.14 -10.51 10.94
C LEU A 241 -3.91 -11.48 11.87
N PRO A 242 -3.32 -12.65 12.19
CA PRO A 242 -3.82 -13.47 13.28
C PRO A 242 -3.91 -12.63 14.57
N GLY A 243 -4.99 -12.79 15.34
CA GLY A 243 -5.21 -11.98 16.53
C GLY A 243 -5.75 -10.55 16.28
N ALA A 244 -5.99 -10.13 15.04
CA ALA A 244 -6.52 -8.78 14.75
C ALA A 244 -7.99 -8.57 15.14
N GLY A 245 -8.70 -9.60 15.61
CA GLY A 245 -10.09 -9.47 16.07
C GLY A 245 -11.16 -9.65 14.97
N LYS A 246 -10.82 -10.29 13.84
CA LYS A 246 -11.74 -10.49 12.70
C LYS A 246 -13.04 -11.20 13.09
N ASP A 247 -12.96 -12.29 13.85
CA ASP A 247 -14.12 -13.07 14.31
C ASP A 247 -15.01 -12.22 15.22
N THR A 248 -14.40 -11.50 16.16
CA THR A 248 -15.11 -10.59 17.06
C THR A 248 -15.81 -9.47 16.29
N TRP A 249 -15.15 -8.92 15.27
CA TRP A 249 -15.75 -7.89 14.43
C TRP A 249 -16.95 -8.43 13.66
N LEU A 250 -16.84 -9.61 13.05
CA LEU A 250 -17.95 -10.27 12.33
C LEU A 250 -19.12 -10.53 13.25
N ALA A 251 -18.90 -11.12 14.42
CA ALA A 251 -19.95 -11.39 15.38
C ALA A 251 -20.72 -10.14 15.81
N ARG A 252 -20.03 -9.00 15.94
CA ARG A 252 -20.63 -7.74 16.39
C ARG A 252 -21.31 -6.96 15.26
N ASN A 253 -20.71 -6.94 14.07
CA ASN A 253 -21.13 -6.04 12.99
C ASN A 253 -21.93 -6.74 11.88
N ARG A 254 -21.90 -8.07 11.83
CA ARG A 254 -22.60 -8.90 10.86
C ARG A 254 -23.23 -10.13 11.53
N PRO A 255 -24.01 -9.94 12.61
CA PRO A 255 -24.62 -11.06 13.32
C PRO A 255 -25.52 -11.89 12.37
N GLY A 256 -25.39 -13.22 12.42
CA GLY A 256 -26.18 -14.14 11.60
C GLY A 256 -25.70 -14.27 10.14
N LEU A 257 -24.69 -13.51 9.70
CA LEU A 257 -24.11 -13.71 8.37
C LEU A 257 -23.35 -15.04 8.32
N PRO A 258 -23.65 -15.97 7.37
CA PRO A 258 -22.88 -17.18 7.20
C PRO A 258 -21.39 -16.89 6.99
N VAL A 259 -20.50 -17.73 7.52
CA VAL A 259 -19.06 -17.51 7.46
C VAL A 259 -18.33 -18.70 6.84
N VAL A 260 -17.55 -18.45 5.79
CA VAL A 260 -16.51 -19.37 5.32
C VAL A 260 -15.21 -18.97 6.02
N SER A 261 -14.80 -19.77 7.01
CA SER A 261 -13.55 -19.56 7.74
C SER A 261 -12.52 -20.60 7.33
N LEU A 262 -11.31 -20.18 6.91
CA LEU A 262 -10.23 -21.12 6.60
C LEU A 262 -9.73 -21.86 7.85
N ASP A 263 -9.78 -21.22 9.01
CA ASP A 263 -9.39 -21.84 10.28
C ASP A 263 -10.47 -22.86 10.69
N GLY A 264 -11.77 -22.50 10.64
CA GLY A 264 -12.86 -23.46 10.90
C GLY A 264 -12.89 -24.65 9.93
N LEU A 265 -12.54 -24.44 8.66
CA LEU A 265 -12.42 -25.55 7.70
C LEU A 265 -11.22 -26.47 7.99
N ARG A 266 -10.13 -25.95 8.57
CA ARG A 266 -9.02 -26.81 9.03
C ARG A 266 -9.46 -27.71 10.18
N GLU A 267 -10.18 -27.16 11.13
CA GLU A 267 -10.75 -27.91 12.24
C GLU A 267 -11.75 -28.97 11.75
N GLU A 268 -12.69 -28.60 10.86
CA GLU A 268 -13.68 -29.51 10.26
C GLU A 268 -13.05 -30.68 9.48
N LEU A 269 -11.91 -30.43 8.83
CA LEU A 269 -11.17 -31.39 8.01
C LEU A 269 -10.06 -32.14 8.77
N GLU A 270 -9.84 -31.80 10.04
CA GLU A 270 -8.76 -32.33 10.90
C GLU A 270 -7.38 -32.16 10.23
N ILE A 271 -7.10 -30.93 9.68
CA ILE A 271 -5.86 -30.60 8.98
C ILE A 271 -5.04 -29.62 9.83
N ASP A 272 -3.81 -30.01 10.16
CA ASP A 272 -2.89 -29.17 10.93
C ASP A 272 -2.46 -27.91 10.15
N PRO A 273 -2.16 -26.77 10.87
CA PRO A 273 -1.60 -25.60 10.25
C PRO A 273 -0.27 -25.90 9.53
N GLY A 274 -0.22 -25.67 8.22
CA GLY A 274 0.95 -25.95 7.38
C GLY A 274 0.83 -27.19 6.52
N GLU A 275 -0.06 -28.11 6.83
CA GLU A 275 -0.30 -29.32 6.03
C GLU A 275 -1.50 -29.18 5.11
N ASN A 276 -1.46 -29.85 3.95
CA ASN A 276 -2.60 -30.00 3.03
C ASN A 276 -3.43 -28.73 2.77
N GLN A 277 -2.78 -27.56 2.74
CA GLN A 277 -3.47 -26.27 2.54
C GLN A 277 -4.30 -26.22 1.25
N GLY A 278 -3.93 -27.05 0.27
CA GLY A 278 -4.72 -27.22 -0.98
C GLY A 278 -6.11 -27.79 -0.73
N ARG A 279 -6.28 -28.76 0.19
CA ARG A 279 -7.59 -29.35 0.55
C ARG A 279 -8.47 -28.31 1.25
N VAL A 280 -7.91 -27.53 2.17
CA VAL A 280 -8.64 -26.45 2.86
C VAL A 280 -9.13 -25.40 1.86
N ALA A 281 -8.24 -24.97 0.93
CA ALA A 281 -8.60 -24.01 -0.10
C ALA A 281 -9.67 -24.55 -1.05
N GLN A 282 -9.62 -25.84 -1.41
CA GLN A 282 -10.62 -26.50 -2.25
C GLN A 282 -11.98 -26.57 -1.56
N ALA A 283 -12.01 -26.95 -0.28
CA ALA A 283 -13.25 -26.98 0.51
C ALA A 283 -13.87 -25.59 0.64
N ALA A 284 -13.03 -24.57 0.91
CA ALA A 284 -13.48 -23.18 0.95
C ALA A 284 -14.05 -22.71 -0.41
N GLN A 285 -13.39 -23.05 -1.52
CA GLN A 285 -13.89 -22.72 -2.86
C GLN A 285 -15.22 -23.38 -3.15
N SER A 286 -15.39 -24.66 -2.77
CA SER A 286 -16.65 -25.41 -2.98
C SER A 286 -17.79 -24.76 -2.20
N ARG A 287 -17.59 -24.44 -0.91
CA ARG A 287 -18.58 -23.76 -0.08
C ARG A 287 -18.92 -22.35 -0.59
N CYS A 288 -17.90 -21.59 -1.00
CA CYS A 288 -18.14 -20.28 -1.61
C CYS A 288 -18.98 -20.40 -2.89
N ARG A 289 -18.66 -21.34 -3.79
CA ARG A 289 -19.43 -21.55 -5.04
C ARG A 289 -20.89 -21.93 -4.78
N GLU A 290 -21.14 -22.78 -3.80
CA GLU A 290 -22.50 -23.14 -3.40
C GLU A 290 -23.31 -21.92 -2.97
N TRP A 291 -22.78 -21.10 -2.08
CA TRP A 291 -23.47 -19.89 -1.60
C TRP A 291 -23.59 -18.80 -2.67
N LEU A 292 -22.56 -18.61 -3.48
CA LEU A 292 -22.59 -17.68 -4.61
C LEU A 292 -23.65 -18.07 -5.64
N ALA A 293 -23.77 -19.36 -5.98
CA ALA A 293 -24.78 -19.89 -6.90
C ALA A 293 -26.20 -19.74 -6.34
N ALA A 294 -26.36 -19.83 -5.02
CA ALA A 294 -27.62 -19.62 -4.33
C ALA A 294 -27.96 -18.13 -4.10
N GLY A 295 -27.08 -17.20 -4.49
CA GLY A 295 -27.25 -15.77 -4.21
C GLY A 295 -27.18 -15.43 -2.71
N THR A 296 -26.56 -16.27 -1.89
CA THR A 296 -26.46 -16.10 -0.45
C THR A 296 -25.28 -15.19 -0.11
N SER A 297 -25.54 -14.09 0.61
CA SER A 297 -24.48 -13.23 1.17
C SER A 297 -23.75 -13.93 2.31
N PHE A 298 -22.43 -13.78 2.39
CA PHE A 298 -21.61 -14.41 3.43
C PHE A 298 -20.34 -13.61 3.73
N ALA A 299 -19.69 -13.97 4.85
CA ALA A 299 -18.34 -13.50 5.17
C ALA A 299 -17.29 -14.53 4.78
N PHE A 300 -16.22 -14.10 4.13
CA PHE A 300 -15.02 -14.89 3.88
C PHE A 300 -13.93 -14.48 4.86
N ASN A 301 -13.67 -15.32 5.85
CA ASN A 301 -12.76 -15.04 6.95
C ASN A 301 -11.44 -15.80 6.82
N ALA A 302 -10.39 -15.05 6.49
CA ALA A 302 -9.02 -15.52 6.44
C ALA A 302 -8.07 -14.33 6.70
N THR A 303 -6.77 -14.57 6.76
CA THR A 303 -5.79 -13.47 6.93
C THR A 303 -5.75 -12.54 5.73
N ASN A 304 -5.83 -13.05 4.51
CA ASN A 304 -5.90 -12.29 3.23
C ASN A 304 -4.89 -11.11 3.17
N LEU A 305 -3.62 -11.38 3.52
CA LEU A 305 -2.63 -10.34 3.81
C LEU A 305 -2.03 -9.68 2.58
N THR A 306 -2.00 -10.34 1.44
CA THR A 306 -1.42 -9.79 0.21
C THR A 306 -2.48 -9.57 -0.86
N ALA A 307 -2.26 -8.60 -1.75
CA ALA A 307 -3.15 -8.36 -2.89
C ALA A 307 -3.34 -9.62 -3.74
N SER A 308 -2.27 -10.40 -3.95
CA SER A 308 -2.33 -11.68 -4.69
C SER A 308 -3.20 -12.74 -4.00
N MET A 309 -3.17 -12.80 -2.65
CA MET A 309 -4.07 -13.71 -1.91
C MET A 309 -5.52 -13.28 -2.06
N ARG A 310 -5.79 -11.99 -1.97
CA ARG A 310 -7.14 -11.43 -2.09
C ARG A 310 -7.67 -11.57 -3.51
N SER A 311 -6.88 -11.26 -4.53
CA SER A 311 -7.34 -11.29 -5.93
C SER A 311 -7.88 -12.67 -6.34
N ARG A 312 -7.29 -13.76 -5.88
CA ARG A 312 -7.76 -15.13 -6.18
C ARG A 312 -9.21 -15.40 -5.72
N TRP A 313 -9.59 -14.85 -4.56
CA TRP A 313 -10.95 -14.94 -4.05
C TRP A 313 -11.87 -13.91 -4.67
N ILE A 314 -11.38 -12.69 -4.87
CA ILE A 314 -12.10 -11.63 -5.55
C ILE A 314 -12.50 -12.07 -6.97
N ASP A 315 -11.60 -12.75 -7.70
CA ASP A 315 -11.87 -13.28 -9.03
C ASP A 315 -13.03 -14.31 -9.00
N LEU A 316 -13.02 -15.20 -8.01
CA LEU A 316 -14.11 -16.14 -7.81
C LEU A 316 -15.43 -15.42 -7.52
N PHE A 317 -15.45 -14.47 -6.60
CA PHE A 317 -16.66 -13.78 -6.20
C PHE A 317 -17.22 -12.90 -7.33
N ALA A 318 -16.34 -12.20 -8.05
CA ALA A 318 -16.70 -11.39 -9.20
C ALA A 318 -17.29 -12.21 -10.35
N ALA A 319 -16.79 -13.43 -10.58
CA ALA A 319 -17.31 -14.35 -11.62
C ALA A 319 -18.77 -14.75 -11.39
N TYR A 320 -19.26 -14.66 -10.14
CA TYR A 320 -20.66 -14.92 -9.80
C TYR A 320 -21.49 -13.63 -9.62
N GLY A 321 -20.94 -12.48 -9.97
CA GLY A 321 -21.64 -11.20 -9.87
C GLY A 321 -21.88 -10.73 -8.43
N ALA A 322 -21.01 -11.10 -7.49
CA ALA A 322 -21.14 -10.63 -6.12
C ALA A 322 -20.59 -9.21 -5.92
N ARG A 323 -21.23 -8.42 -5.05
CA ARG A 323 -20.63 -7.23 -4.46
C ARG A 323 -19.55 -7.65 -3.45
N ILE A 324 -18.37 -7.08 -3.54
CA ILE A 324 -17.24 -7.44 -2.68
C ILE A 324 -16.91 -6.25 -1.79
N GLU A 325 -16.91 -6.48 -0.48
CA GLU A 325 -16.53 -5.52 0.56
C GLU A 325 -15.35 -6.09 1.34
N ILE A 326 -14.24 -5.37 1.42
CA ILE A 326 -13.08 -5.78 2.23
C ILE A 326 -13.09 -5.00 3.54
N VAL A 327 -13.00 -5.73 4.65
CA VAL A 327 -12.81 -5.17 5.98
C VAL A 327 -11.43 -5.57 6.48
N TYR A 328 -10.55 -4.57 6.59
CA TYR A 328 -9.20 -4.73 7.07
C TYR A 328 -9.09 -4.29 8.52
N LEU A 329 -8.58 -5.17 9.38
CA LEU A 329 -8.37 -4.89 10.80
C LEU A 329 -6.88 -4.85 11.12
N GLU A 330 -6.47 -3.75 11.75
CA GLU A 330 -5.12 -3.56 12.24
C GLU A 330 -5.15 -2.86 13.61
N PRO A 331 -5.35 -3.61 14.71
CA PRO A 331 -5.26 -3.02 16.04
C PRO A 331 -3.82 -2.57 16.35
N PRO A 332 -3.62 -1.69 17.34
CA PRO A 332 -2.30 -1.30 17.80
C PRO A 332 -1.41 -2.52 18.07
N THR A 333 -0.11 -2.39 17.77
CA THR A 333 0.86 -3.51 17.82
C THR A 333 0.84 -4.26 19.17
N GLU A 334 0.79 -3.54 20.28
CA GLU A 334 0.70 -4.14 21.63
C GLU A 334 -0.59 -4.97 21.80
N THR A 335 -1.70 -4.45 21.30
CA THR A 335 -2.99 -5.15 21.34
C THR A 335 -2.97 -6.40 20.48
N LEU A 336 -2.39 -6.32 19.28
CA LEU A 336 -2.23 -7.45 18.38
C LEU A 336 -1.42 -8.58 19.05
N HIS A 337 -0.26 -8.25 19.61
CA HIS A 337 0.60 -9.24 20.28
C HIS A 337 -0.08 -9.85 21.50
N ARG A 338 -0.77 -9.03 22.33
CA ARG A 338 -1.54 -9.54 23.47
C ARG A 338 -2.64 -10.49 23.01
N GLN A 339 -3.47 -10.08 22.04
CA GLN A 339 -4.56 -10.89 21.52
C GLN A 339 -4.04 -12.19 20.87
N ASN A 340 -2.88 -12.13 20.20
CA ASN A 340 -2.28 -13.34 19.65
C ASN A 340 -1.80 -14.31 20.72
N ARG A 341 -1.21 -13.82 21.85
CA ARG A 341 -0.79 -14.68 22.97
C ARG A 341 -1.98 -15.31 23.71
N ASP A 342 -3.10 -14.58 23.80
CA ASP A 342 -4.29 -15.01 24.53
C ASP A 342 -5.13 -16.03 23.71
N ARG A 343 -4.76 -16.32 22.45
CA ARG A 343 -5.43 -17.31 21.62
C ARG A 343 -5.02 -18.73 22.02
N GLU A 344 -5.97 -19.66 21.95
CA GLU A 344 -5.74 -21.11 22.11
C GLU A 344 -4.69 -21.63 21.11
N ALA A 345 -4.75 -21.17 19.85
CA ALA A 345 -3.77 -21.43 18.80
C ALA A 345 -2.93 -20.18 18.51
N ALA A 346 -2.05 -19.80 19.46
CA ALA A 346 -1.16 -18.66 19.30
C ALA A 346 -0.16 -18.87 18.16
N VAL A 347 -0.02 -17.85 17.28
CA VAL A 347 0.94 -17.87 16.19
C VAL A 347 2.32 -17.46 16.72
N PRO A 348 3.40 -18.24 16.44
CA PRO A 348 4.74 -17.90 16.88
C PRO A 348 5.20 -16.52 16.40
N GLU A 349 5.97 -15.80 17.22
CA GLU A 349 6.46 -14.43 16.95
C GLU A 349 7.22 -14.36 15.61
N SER A 350 8.06 -15.36 15.31
CA SER A 350 8.80 -15.44 14.04
C SER A 350 7.90 -15.57 12.81
N VAL A 351 6.73 -16.19 12.98
CA VAL A 351 5.72 -16.28 11.91
C VAL A 351 4.99 -14.96 11.77
N MET A 352 4.63 -14.32 12.90
CA MET A 352 4.03 -12.98 12.90
C MET A 352 4.92 -11.95 12.19
N GLY A 353 6.22 -11.94 12.46
CA GLY A 353 7.18 -11.07 11.77
C GLY A 353 7.21 -11.31 10.26
N ARG A 354 7.18 -12.58 9.81
CA ARG A 354 7.12 -12.90 8.38
C ARG A 354 5.80 -12.48 7.73
N LEU A 355 4.68 -12.55 8.45
CA LEU A 355 3.38 -12.09 7.96
C LEU A 355 3.34 -10.57 7.85
N LEU A 356 3.87 -9.85 8.85
CA LEU A 356 4.03 -8.39 8.84
C LEU A 356 4.88 -7.90 7.66
N ALA A 357 5.99 -8.58 7.37
CA ALA A 357 6.88 -8.23 6.27
C ALA A 357 6.25 -8.38 4.88
N LYS A 358 5.18 -9.17 4.76
CA LYS A 358 4.45 -9.40 3.50
C LYS A 358 3.12 -8.63 3.41
N LEU A 359 2.77 -7.93 4.48
CA LEU A 359 1.49 -7.26 4.57
C LEU A 359 1.31 -6.19 3.49
N GLU A 360 0.23 -6.30 2.73
CA GLU A 360 -0.25 -5.30 1.78
C GLU A 360 -1.66 -4.90 2.18
N VAL A 361 -1.81 -3.66 2.65
CA VAL A 361 -3.11 -3.13 3.08
C VAL A 361 -4.03 -3.01 1.87
N PRO A 362 -5.28 -3.52 1.92
CA PRO A 362 -6.19 -3.46 0.78
C PRO A 362 -6.60 -2.02 0.45
N THR A 363 -6.79 -1.75 -0.83
CA THR A 363 -7.17 -0.44 -1.35
C THR A 363 -8.48 -0.49 -2.12
N LEU A 364 -9.09 0.67 -2.38
CA LEU A 364 -10.30 0.79 -3.20
C LEU A 364 -10.14 0.28 -4.64
N ALA A 365 -8.91 0.03 -5.09
CA ALA A 365 -8.63 -0.59 -6.36
C ALA A 365 -9.01 -2.08 -6.42
N GLU A 366 -9.21 -2.73 -5.26
CA GLU A 366 -9.40 -4.19 -5.18
C GLU A 366 -10.87 -4.61 -5.08
N ALA A 367 -11.75 -3.75 -4.56
CA ALA A 367 -13.13 -4.12 -4.24
C ALA A 367 -14.10 -2.95 -4.40
N HIS A 368 -15.41 -3.24 -4.34
CA HIS A 368 -16.46 -2.22 -4.38
C HIS A 368 -16.43 -1.30 -3.15
N ALA A 369 -16.06 -1.84 -1.99
CA ALA A 369 -15.85 -1.08 -0.78
C ALA A 369 -14.66 -1.64 0.01
N VAL A 370 -13.90 -0.76 0.67
CA VAL A 370 -12.80 -1.12 1.56
C VAL A 370 -12.89 -0.28 2.82
N THR A 371 -12.97 -0.96 3.97
CA THR A 371 -13.02 -0.32 5.29
C THR A 371 -11.76 -0.70 6.07
N TRP A 372 -11.04 0.31 6.57
CA TRP A 372 -9.91 0.12 7.48
C TRP A 372 -10.34 0.42 8.91
N ILE A 373 -10.01 -0.50 9.81
CA ILE A 373 -10.31 -0.42 11.26
C ILE A 373 -8.99 -0.58 12.02
N ASP A 374 -8.62 0.44 12.76
CA ASP A 374 -7.43 0.59 13.59
C ASP A 374 -7.78 0.83 15.07
#